data_f789d81c14d6e3893507d5af0a1612cd
#
_entry.id   f789d81c14d6e3893507d5af0a1612cd
#
_cell.length_a   1.000
_cell.length_b   1.000
_cell.length_c   1.000
_cell.angle_alpha   90.00
_cell.angle_beta   90.00
_cell.angle_gamma   90.00
#
_symmetry.space_group_name_H-M   'P 1'
#
loop_
_entity.id
_entity.type
_entity.pdbx_description
1 polymer ?
#
loop_
_entity_poly.entity_id
_entity_poly.type
_entity_poly.pdbx_seq_one_letter_code
_entity_poly.pdbx_strand_id
1 'polypeptide(L)'
;MLASAWPLRFAAQAGKVELPLIYMISSETSAELSALASESSQRGIFCNDIETLPSRWPKGAHPWLPLWLLSNSKCQPYDPADAAEARAITLHALHSLYVEGRAGFYYMALHDESNDQVSALSETQAAAAVQGMYRVGDVVSGNDGRRVRLLGAGLALRSVRQAASLLKEHWNVDCEVWSCPSYTRLARDAGSGRRWNRFHPLKTPRSWHLRDCLGEGHDAVVAVTGYPQAVAEQLREHVPGRFVALGADSAAPQGKPAISPEWIVVQALTALAEGGQLSYEPLKLALQRYRLV
;
A
#
# COMPACT_ATOMS: atom_id res chain seq x y z
N MET A 1 27.61 -6.35 -3.41
CA MET A 1 28.03 -7.76 -3.57
C MET A 1 26.74 -8.57 -3.56
N LEU A 2 26.30 -9.07 -4.71
CA LEU A 2 25.10 -9.90 -4.79
C LEU A 2 25.34 -11.16 -3.96
N ALA A 3 24.52 -11.39 -2.94
CA ALA A 3 24.54 -12.65 -2.22
C ALA A 3 24.19 -13.75 -3.25
N SER A 4 25.12 -14.66 -3.53
CA SER A 4 24.88 -15.67 -4.52
C SER A 4 23.74 -16.59 -4.08
N ALA A 5 22.75 -16.76 -4.92
CA ALA A 5 21.66 -17.75 -4.75
C ALA A 5 22.18 -19.22 -4.90
N TRP A 6 23.50 -19.38 -4.88
CA TRP A 6 24.19 -20.64 -5.08
C TRP A 6 23.69 -21.78 -4.15
N PRO A 7 23.47 -21.55 -2.85
CA PRO A 7 22.91 -22.60 -1.97
C PRO A 7 21.55 -23.13 -2.39
N LEU A 8 20.70 -22.27 -3.01
CA LEU A 8 19.38 -22.67 -3.50
C LEU A 8 19.43 -23.60 -4.69
N ARG A 9 20.30 -23.30 -5.66
CA ARG A 9 20.48 -24.16 -6.83
C ARG A 9 20.95 -25.56 -6.43
N PHE A 10 21.80 -25.65 -5.42
CA PHE A 10 22.30 -26.92 -4.90
C PHE A 10 21.22 -27.75 -4.21
N ALA A 11 20.34 -27.13 -3.43
CA ALA A 11 19.25 -27.83 -2.75
C ALA A 11 18.19 -28.32 -3.74
N ALA A 12 17.83 -27.51 -4.74
CA ALA A 12 16.88 -27.88 -5.78
C ALA A 12 17.37 -29.02 -6.68
N GLN A 13 18.67 -29.05 -7.02
CA GLN A 13 19.27 -30.13 -7.82
C GLN A 13 19.41 -31.46 -7.08
N ALA A 14 19.48 -31.41 -5.76
CA ALA A 14 19.68 -32.64 -4.95
C ALA A 14 18.38 -33.37 -4.59
N GLY A 15 17.20 -32.91 -5.04
CA GLY A 15 15.90 -33.51 -4.71
C GLY A 15 15.59 -33.48 -3.20
N LYS A 16 16.28 -32.60 -2.45
CA LYS A 16 16.10 -32.41 -1.01
C LYS A 16 15.05 -31.34 -0.74
N VAL A 17 14.52 -31.39 0.46
CA VAL A 17 13.57 -30.35 0.97
C VAL A 17 14.12 -28.96 0.69
N GLU A 18 13.35 -28.15 -0.02
CA GLU A 18 13.70 -26.77 -0.32
C GLU A 18 13.74 -25.95 0.97
N LEU A 19 14.87 -25.28 1.24
CA LEU A 19 14.99 -24.40 2.39
C LEU A 19 14.32 -23.06 2.09
N PRO A 20 13.48 -22.55 3.01
CA PRO A 20 12.92 -21.21 2.88
C PRO A 20 14.03 -20.17 2.89
N LEU A 21 13.98 -19.23 1.95
CA LEU A 21 14.99 -18.18 1.84
C LEU A 21 14.35 -16.79 1.93
N ILE A 22 14.93 -15.99 2.82
CA ILE A 22 14.65 -14.57 2.97
C ILE A 22 15.94 -13.84 2.59
N TYR A 23 15.85 -13.01 1.56
CA TYR A 23 16.96 -12.20 1.08
C TYR A 23 16.86 -10.80 1.66
N MET A 24 17.88 -10.39 2.39
CA MET A 24 18.06 -8.98 2.76
C MET A 24 18.86 -8.31 1.63
N ILE A 25 18.30 -7.30 1.03
CA ILE A 25 18.87 -6.60 -0.12
C ILE A 25 18.83 -5.09 0.08
N SER A 26 19.77 -4.40 -0.56
CA SER A 26 19.80 -2.93 -0.68
C SER A 26 19.82 -2.58 -2.16
N SER A 27 18.67 -2.72 -2.82
CA SER A 27 18.58 -2.58 -4.27
C SER A 27 17.82 -1.32 -4.64
N GLU A 28 18.50 -0.40 -5.35
CA GLU A 28 17.90 0.84 -5.84
C GLU A 28 17.25 0.67 -7.21
N THR A 29 17.64 -0.36 -7.96
CA THR A 29 17.25 -0.50 -9.35
C THR A 29 16.45 -1.76 -9.65
N SER A 30 15.55 -1.65 -10.62
CA SER A 30 14.81 -2.81 -11.13
C SER A 30 15.72 -3.84 -11.79
N ALA A 31 16.89 -3.43 -12.33
CA ALA A 31 17.86 -4.33 -12.95
C ALA A 31 18.47 -5.28 -11.92
N GLU A 32 18.93 -4.74 -10.78
CA GLU A 32 19.48 -5.55 -9.68
C GLU A 32 18.45 -6.53 -9.12
N LEU A 33 17.23 -6.06 -8.85
CA LEU A 33 16.16 -6.91 -8.34
C LEU A 33 15.74 -7.98 -9.37
N SER A 34 15.72 -7.64 -10.65
CA SER A 34 15.44 -8.60 -11.73
C SER A 34 16.52 -9.67 -11.85
N ALA A 35 17.79 -9.31 -11.73
CA ALA A 35 18.90 -10.26 -11.73
C ALA A 35 18.79 -11.22 -10.53
N LEU A 36 18.58 -10.68 -9.33
CA LEU A 36 18.42 -11.47 -8.11
C LEU A 36 17.21 -12.43 -8.20
N ALA A 37 16.07 -11.95 -8.69
CA ALA A 37 14.90 -12.78 -8.90
C ALA A 37 15.16 -13.91 -9.90
N SER A 38 15.93 -13.64 -10.95
CA SER A 38 16.31 -14.65 -11.93
C SER A 38 17.27 -15.70 -11.34
N GLU A 39 18.25 -15.29 -10.56
CA GLU A 39 19.17 -16.19 -9.86
C GLU A 39 18.48 -17.09 -8.85
N SER A 40 17.46 -16.60 -8.16
CA SER A 40 16.64 -17.37 -7.21
C SER A 40 15.55 -18.21 -7.88
N SER A 41 15.59 -18.37 -9.21
CA SER A 41 14.53 -19.05 -9.96
C SER A 41 13.15 -18.40 -9.77
N GLN A 42 13.13 -17.10 -9.48
CA GLN A 42 11.93 -16.28 -9.20
C GLN A 42 11.14 -16.80 -7.99
N ARG A 43 11.84 -17.27 -6.95
CA ARG A 43 11.26 -17.77 -5.71
C ARG A 43 11.99 -17.21 -4.51
N GLY A 44 11.25 -16.85 -3.46
CA GLY A 44 11.81 -16.32 -2.23
C GLY A 44 11.09 -15.08 -1.72
N ILE A 45 11.61 -14.54 -0.64
CA ILE A 45 11.15 -13.29 -0.02
C ILE A 45 12.30 -12.30 -0.07
N PHE A 46 12.13 -11.21 -0.80
CA PHE A 46 13.12 -10.16 -0.96
C PHE A 46 12.75 -8.97 -0.07
N CYS A 47 13.49 -8.79 1.00
CA CYS A 47 13.34 -7.68 1.94
C CYS A 47 14.35 -6.59 1.53
N ASN A 48 13.85 -5.47 1.01
CA ASN A 48 14.68 -4.38 0.54
C ASN A 48 14.77 -3.29 1.61
N ASP A 49 15.98 -3.02 2.10
CA ASP A 49 16.27 -2.03 3.12
C ASP A 49 16.67 -0.66 2.56
N ILE A 50 16.49 -0.46 1.26
CA ILE A 50 16.83 0.82 0.60
C ILE A 50 16.16 2.02 1.25
N GLU A 51 14.98 1.80 1.83
CA GLU A 51 14.22 2.81 2.55
C GLU A 51 14.86 3.22 3.89
N THR A 52 15.80 2.42 4.41
CA THR A 52 16.54 2.74 5.63
C THR A 52 17.74 3.65 5.35
N LEU A 53 18.20 3.69 4.10
CA LEU A 53 19.34 4.49 3.70
C LEU A 53 18.99 6.00 3.60
N PRO A 54 19.91 6.90 3.95
CA PRO A 54 19.72 8.33 3.71
C PRO A 54 19.50 8.59 2.23
N SER A 55 18.36 9.13 1.87
CA SER A 55 18.01 9.48 0.49
C SER A 55 17.57 10.94 0.40
N ARG A 56 17.90 11.60 -0.71
CA ARG A 56 17.37 12.94 -1.03
C ARG A 56 15.92 12.89 -1.51
N TRP A 57 15.48 11.74 -1.97
CA TRP A 57 14.11 11.51 -2.39
C TRP A 57 13.30 11.03 -1.19
N PRO A 58 11.99 11.24 -1.20
CA PRO A 58 11.11 10.49 -0.31
C PRO A 58 11.46 9.01 -0.46
N LYS A 59 11.60 8.33 0.66
CA LYS A 59 12.01 6.92 0.69
C LYS A 59 11.14 6.12 -0.29
N GLY A 60 11.74 5.19 -1.03
CA GLY A 60 11.06 4.36 -2.02
C GLY A 60 10.94 4.94 -3.43
N ALA A 61 11.48 6.12 -3.65
CA ALA A 61 11.19 6.86 -4.87
C ALA A 61 12.15 6.63 -6.04
N HIS A 62 12.82 5.48 -6.15
CA HIS A 62 13.40 5.16 -7.45
C HIS A 62 12.24 4.85 -8.42
N PRO A 63 11.96 5.70 -9.45
CA PRO A 63 10.71 5.63 -10.19
C PRO A 63 10.50 4.32 -10.97
N TRP A 64 11.58 3.63 -11.32
CA TRP A 64 11.52 2.41 -12.13
C TRP A 64 11.27 1.13 -11.31
N LEU A 65 11.71 1.09 -10.06
CA LEU A 65 11.51 -0.09 -9.22
C LEU A 65 10.03 -0.38 -8.96
N PRO A 66 9.22 0.58 -8.51
CA PRO A 66 7.78 0.37 -8.37
C PRO A 66 7.08 -0.05 -9.66
N LEU A 67 7.41 0.56 -10.79
CA LEU A 67 6.83 0.22 -12.09
C LEU A 67 7.16 -1.23 -12.49
N TRP A 68 8.39 -1.68 -12.25
CA TRP A 68 8.78 -3.06 -12.49
C TRP A 68 8.02 -4.03 -11.58
N LEU A 69 7.85 -3.70 -10.29
CA LEU A 69 7.07 -4.49 -9.33
C LEU A 69 5.60 -4.61 -9.76
N LEU A 70 5.02 -3.53 -10.30
CA LEU A 70 3.65 -3.53 -10.82
C LEU A 70 3.49 -4.44 -12.03
N SER A 71 4.43 -4.38 -12.97
CA SER A 71 4.36 -5.11 -14.23
C SER A 71 4.71 -6.60 -14.10
N ASN A 72 5.48 -6.98 -13.08
CA ASN A 72 5.89 -8.38 -12.88
C ASN A 72 4.82 -9.19 -12.17
N SER A 73 4.07 -9.98 -12.92
CA SER A 73 2.97 -10.81 -12.39
C SER A 73 3.41 -11.89 -11.40
N LYS A 74 4.69 -12.26 -11.38
CA LYS A 74 5.25 -13.23 -10.42
C LYS A 74 5.65 -12.59 -9.09
N CYS A 75 5.80 -11.27 -9.06
CA CYS A 75 6.12 -10.51 -7.86
C CYS A 75 4.85 -10.21 -7.07
N GLN A 76 4.89 -10.43 -5.76
CA GLN A 76 3.90 -9.92 -4.80
C GLN A 76 4.55 -8.79 -3.99
N PRO A 77 4.36 -7.52 -4.39
CA PRO A 77 4.99 -6.39 -3.71
C PRO A 77 4.17 -5.94 -2.50
N TYR A 78 4.86 -5.69 -1.40
CA TYR A 78 4.31 -5.13 -0.17
C TYR A 78 5.16 -3.98 0.35
N ASP A 79 4.49 -3.01 0.96
CA ASP A 79 5.05 -1.86 1.65
C ASP A 79 4.42 -1.80 3.06
N PRO A 80 4.89 -2.64 4.01
CA PRO A 80 4.34 -2.70 5.36
C PRO A 80 4.65 -1.43 6.14
N ALA A 81 3.68 -0.96 6.93
CA ALA A 81 3.82 0.23 7.75
C ALA A 81 4.60 -0.01 9.05
N ASP A 82 4.65 -1.25 9.52
CA ASP A 82 5.31 -1.64 10.75
C ASP A 82 5.76 -3.12 10.76
N ALA A 83 6.43 -3.49 11.85
CA ALA A 83 6.94 -4.85 12.03
C ALA A 83 5.83 -5.91 12.17
N ALA A 84 4.63 -5.56 12.64
CA ALA A 84 3.52 -6.49 12.77
C ALA A 84 2.96 -6.88 11.40
N GLU A 85 2.81 -5.91 10.50
CA GLU A 85 2.47 -6.16 9.10
C GLU A 85 3.55 -6.97 8.39
N ALA A 86 4.83 -6.56 8.52
CA ALA A 86 5.95 -7.26 7.91
C ALA A 86 6.01 -8.73 8.36
N ARG A 87 5.78 -9.00 9.66
CA ARG A 87 5.70 -10.36 10.19
C ARG A 87 4.56 -11.15 9.60
N ALA A 88 3.35 -10.59 9.55
CA ALA A 88 2.17 -11.29 9.01
C ALA A 88 2.38 -11.66 7.53
N ILE A 89 2.91 -10.72 6.74
CA ILE A 89 3.22 -10.93 5.32
C ILE A 89 4.31 -12.00 5.14
N THR A 90 5.39 -11.95 5.95
CA THR A 90 6.48 -12.92 5.89
C THR A 90 5.99 -14.33 6.21
N LEU A 91 5.22 -14.52 7.27
CA LEU A 91 4.67 -15.83 7.63
C LEU A 91 3.75 -16.38 6.53
N HIS A 92 2.90 -15.54 5.95
CA HIS A 92 2.08 -15.94 4.81
C HIS A 92 2.92 -16.30 3.58
N ALA A 93 3.94 -15.51 3.27
CA ALA A 93 4.82 -15.76 2.14
C ALA A 93 5.56 -17.09 2.28
N LEU A 94 6.09 -17.40 3.47
CA LEU A 94 6.72 -18.69 3.78
C LEU A 94 5.73 -19.83 3.56
N HIS A 95 4.53 -19.73 4.09
CA HIS A 95 3.50 -20.76 3.91
C HIS A 95 3.13 -20.92 2.42
N SER A 96 2.85 -19.82 1.73
CA SER A 96 2.44 -19.83 0.32
C SER A 96 3.51 -20.42 -0.60
N LEU A 97 4.78 -20.03 -0.42
CA LEU A 97 5.86 -20.48 -1.29
C LEU A 97 6.32 -21.90 -0.96
N TYR A 98 6.49 -22.24 0.31
CA TYR A 98 7.21 -23.44 0.73
C TYR A 98 6.31 -24.55 1.28
N VAL A 99 5.09 -24.25 1.71
CA VAL A 99 4.09 -25.25 2.13
C VAL A 99 3.10 -25.52 1.00
N GLU A 100 2.48 -24.47 0.42
CA GLU A 100 1.54 -24.63 -0.68
C GLU A 100 2.22 -24.78 -2.05
N GLY A 101 3.52 -24.54 -2.15
CA GLY A 101 4.29 -24.66 -3.39
C GLY A 101 3.92 -23.66 -4.49
N ARG A 102 3.33 -22.50 -4.14
CA ARG A 102 2.95 -21.48 -5.14
C ARG A 102 4.17 -20.91 -5.81
N ALA A 103 4.07 -20.67 -7.11
CA ALA A 103 5.11 -20.01 -7.89
C ALA A 103 5.10 -18.50 -7.69
N GLY A 104 6.28 -17.89 -7.77
CA GLY A 104 6.48 -16.45 -7.64
C GLY A 104 7.36 -16.09 -6.44
N PHE A 105 7.50 -14.80 -6.18
CA PHE A 105 8.28 -14.28 -5.07
C PHE A 105 7.59 -13.09 -4.43
N TYR A 106 7.96 -12.81 -3.19
CA TYR A 106 7.48 -11.64 -2.45
C TYR A 106 8.57 -10.57 -2.42
N TYR A 107 8.17 -9.34 -2.59
CA TYR A 107 9.00 -8.18 -2.36
C TYR A 107 8.42 -7.40 -1.18
N MET A 108 9.27 -6.93 -0.28
CA MET A 108 8.87 -6.17 0.89
C MET A 108 9.83 -5.02 1.12
N ALA A 109 9.33 -3.79 1.13
CA ALA A 109 10.10 -2.65 1.58
C ALA A 109 10.25 -2.70 3.11
N LEU A 110 11.45 -2.39 3.61
CA LEU A 110 11.73 -2.27 5.03
C LEU A 110 12.02 -0.82 5.38
N HIS A 111 11.54 -0.42 6.53
CA HIS A 111 11.72 0.93 7.07
C HIS A 111 12.43 0.85 8.42
N ASP A 112 13.44 1.71 8.63
CA ASP A 112 14.24 1.75 9.87
C ASP A 112 13.64 2.67 10.94
N GLU A 113 12.38 2.95 10.86
CA GLU A 113 11.77 3.78 11.87
C GLU A 113 11.24 2.92 13.02
N SER A 114 11.95 2.97 14.15
CA SER A 114 11.47 2.38 15.41
C SER A 114 10.10 2.96 15.76
N ASN A 115 9.11 2.11 15.77
CA ASN A 115 7.80 2.46 16.27
C ASN A 115 7.69 1.77 17.64
N ASP A 116 7.90 2.53 18.72
CA ASP A 116 7.89 2.03 20.08
C ASP A 116 6.54 1.45 20.54
N GLN A 117 5.53 1.53 19.68
CA GLN A 117 4.19 0.99 19.89
C GLN A 117 3.75 0.11 18.72
N VAL A 118 4.41 -1.01 18.53
CA VAL A 118 3.90 -2.05 17.62
C VAL A 118 2.76 -2.79 18.31
N SER A 119 1.54 -2.35 18.11
CA SER A 119 0.37 -3.14 18.51
C SER A 119 0.32 -4.40 17.65
N ALA A 120 0.27 -5.57 18.29
CA ALA A 120 0.09 -6.82 17.56
C ALA A 120 -1.21 -6.76 16.75
N LEU A 121 -1.16 -7.16 15.48
CA LEU A 121 -2.37 -7.32 14.68
C LEU A 121 -3.20 -8.48 15.23
N SER A 122 -4.52 -8.32 15.27
CA SER A 122 -5.41 -9.47 15.45
C SER A 122 -5.27 -10.46 14.28
N GLU A 123 -5.68 -11.69 14.45
CA GLU A 123 -5.64 -12.70 13.36
C GLU A 123 -6.41 -12.22 12.12
N THR A 124 -7.56 -11.58 12.32
CA THR A 124 -8.36 -11.02 11.23
C THR A 124 -7.65 -9.87 10.52
N GLN A 125 -7.00 -8.97 11.25
CA GLN A 125 -6.21 -7.90 10.67
C GLN A 125 -4.96 -8.43 9.94
N ALA A 126 -4.28 -9.43 10.49
CA ALA A 126 -3.14 -10.05 9.84
C ALA A 126 -3.53 -10.71 8.51
N ALA A 127 -4.65 -11.45 8.50
CA ALA A 127 -5.18 -12.05 7.27
C ALA A 127 -5.58 -10.98 6.23
N ALA A 128 -6.19 -9.89 6.66
CA ALA A 128 -6.59 -8.78 5.80
C ALA A 128 -5.38 -7.97 5.27
N ALA A 129 -4.33 -7.77 6.10
CA ALA A 129 -3.08 -7.14 5.68
C ALA A 129 -2.42 -7.93 4.53
N VAL A 130 -2.41 -9.25 4.62
CA VAL A 130 -1.93 -10.13 3.54
C VAL A 130 -2.76 -9.99 2.26
N GLN A 131 -4.06 -9.72 2.37
CA GLN A 131 -4.93 -9.45 1.22
C GLN A 131 -4.73 -8.04 0.64
N GLY A 132 -4.02 -7.18 1.34
CA GLY A 132 -3.57 -5.88 0.86
C GLY A 132 -4.11 -4.67 1.60
N MET A 133 -5.12 -4.81 2.47
CA MET A 133 -5.61 -3.72 3.32
C MET A 133 -6.41 -4.18 4.52
N TYR A 134 -6.39 -3.38 5.58
CA TYR A 134 -7.25 -3.54 6.75
C TYR A 134 -7.53 -2.18 7.41
N ARG A 135 -8.62 -2.08 8.17
CA ARG A 135 -8.96 -0.86 8.89
C ARG A 135 -8.13 -0.70 10.16
N VAL A 136 -7.63 0.52 10.37
CA VAL A 136 -6.87 0.92 11.55
C VAL A 136 -7.76 1.72 12.49
N GLY A 137 -7.87 1.29 13.75
CA GLY A 137 -8.71 1.94 14.76
C GLY A 137 -10.18 1.57 14.68
N ASP A 138 -10.96 2.21 15.54
CA ASP A 138 -12.40 1.99 15.67
C ASP A 138 -13.21 2.66 14.56
N VAL A 139 -14.48 2.25 14.44
CA VAL A 139 -15.42 2.92 13.54
C VAL A 139 -15.74 4.30 14.10
N VAL A 140 -15.33 5.34 13.43
CA VAL A 140 -15.77 6.68 13.78
C VAL A 140 -17.21 6.83 13.28
N SER A 141 -18.16 6.78 14.19
CA SER A 141 -19.56 7.07 13.90
C SER A 141 -19.77 8.58 13.95
N GLY A 142 -19.75 9.22 12.78
CA GLY A 142 -20.11 10.63 12.65
C GLY A 142 -21.56 10.79 12.20
N ASN A 143 -22.26 11.75 12.78
CA ASN A 143 -23.67 11.99 12.50
C ASN A 143 -23.96 12.87 11.27
N ASP A 144 -22.94 13.46 10.64
CA ASP A 144 -23.14 14.53 9.63
C ASP A 144 -23.02 14.09 8.17
N GLY A 145 -22.81 12.79 7.88
CA GLY A 145 -22.70 12.32 6.50
C GLY A 145 -21.44 12.77 5.77
N ARG A 146 -20.53 13.48 6.43
CA ARG A 146 -19.24 13.94 5.89
C ARG A 146 -18.16 12.96 6.27
N ARG A 147 -17.95 11.96 5.42
CA ARG A 147 -16.97 10.92 5.67
C ARG A 147 -15.98 10.82 4.51
N VAL A 148 -14.71 10.65 4.86
CA VAL A 148 -13.64 10.36 3.91
C VAL A 148 -12.89 9.12 4.35
N ARG A 149 -12.47 8.31 3.39
CA ARG A 149 -11.64 7.14 3.61
C ARG A 149 -10.20 7.47 3.22
N LEU A 150 -9.32 7.33 4.17
CA LEU A 150 -7.90 7.61 4.01
C LEU A 150 -7.14 6.30 4.02
N LEU A 151 -6.47 5.99 2.91
CA LEU A 151 -5.68 4.79 2.71
C LEU A 151 -4.20 5.16 2.74
N GLY A 152 -3.37 4.43 3.48
CA GLY A 152 -1.93 4.67 3.55
C GLY A 152 -1.12 3.40 3.46
N ALA A 153 -0.02 3.41 2.71
CA ALA A 153 0.96 2.33 2.62
C ALA A 153 2.27 2.73 3.30
N GLY A 154 2.94 1.78 3.93
CA GLY A 154 4.26 1.99 4.52
C GLY A 154 4.31 3.21 5.44
N LEU A 155 5.37 4.01 5.31
CA LEU A 155 5.55 5.23 6.11
C LEU A 155 4.47 6.29 5.86
N ALA A 156 3.82 6.29 4.69
CA ALA A 156 2.75 7.24 4.40
C ALA A 156 1.53 7.07 5.31
N LEU A 157 1.36 5.90 5.95
CA LEU A 157 0.29 5.67 6.93
C LEU A 157 0.37 6.65 8.12
N ARG A 158 1.57 7.09 8.51
CA ARG A 158 1.75 8.11 9.58
C ARG A 158 1.15 9.45 9.19
N SER A 159 1.48 9.92 7.98
CA SER A 159 0.90 11.16 7.44
C SER A 159 -0.62 11.07 7.33
N VAL A 160 -1.13 9.92 6.93
CA VAL A 160 -2.57 9.64 6.85
C VAL A 160 -3.23 9.71 8.23
N ARG A 161 -2.65 9.11 9.27
CA ARG A 161 -3.18 9.19 10.65
C ARG A 161 -3.17 10.62 11.16
N GLN A 162 -2.10 11.38 10.93
CA GLN A 162 -2.03 12.79 11.30
C GLN A 162 -3.08 13.62 10.55
N ALA A 163 -3.26 13.39 9.25
CA ALA A 163 -4.30 14.06 8.46
C ALA A 163 -5.70 13.75 8.97
N ALA A 164 -5.97 12.51 9.39
CA ALA A 164 -7.26 12.14 10.00
C ALA A 164 -7.54 12.92 11.29
N SER A 165 -6.53 13.07 12.18
CA SER A 165 -6.65 13.90 13.38
C SER A 165 -6.94 15.36 13.03
N LEU A 166 -6.18 15.95 12.09
CA LEU A 166 -6.39 17.33 11.64
C LEU A 166 -7.77 17.55 11.01
N LEU A 167 -8.27 16.59 10.21
CA LEU A 167 -9.60 16.64 9.62
C LEU A 167 -10.68 16.65 10.70
N LYS A 168 -10.54 15.83 11.73
CA LYS A 168 -11.49 15.80 12.85
C LYS A 168 -11.43 17.07 13.68
N GLU A 169 -10.22 17.50 14.09
CA GLU A 169 -10.03 18.62 15.01
C GLU A 169 -10.39 19.97 14.39
N HIS A 170 -10.00 20.18 13.13
CA HIS A 170 -10.13 21.48 12.49
C HIS A 170 -11.37 21.64 11.61
N TRP A 171 -11.89 20.54 11.07
CA TRP A 171 -12.91 20.58 10.01
C TRP A 171 -14.17 19.76 10.35
N ASN A 172 -14.18 19.04 11.49
CA ASN A 172 -15.26 18.14 11.90
C ASN A 172 -15.65 17.15 10.79
N VAL A 173 -14.62 16.62 10.08
CA VAL A 173 -14.77 15.58 9.06
C VAL A 173 -14.39 14.25 9.67
N ASP A 174 -15.27 13.25 9.55
CA ASP A 174 -15.02 11.90 10.02
C ASP A 174 -14.18 11.12 9.01
N CYS A 175 -13.21 10.37 9.52
CA CYS A 175 -12.26 9.62 8.71
C CYS A 175 -12.28 8.14 9.06
N GLU A 176 -12.34 7.28 8.04
CA GLU A 176 -11.93 5.88 8.17
C GLU A 176 -10.49 5.75 7.70
N VAL A 177 -9.60 5.29 8.58
CA VAL A 177 -8.19 5.07 8.25
C VAL A 177 -7.95 3.60 7.94
N TRP A 178 -7.29 3.36 6.81
CA TRP A 178 -6.95 2.03 6.33
C TRP A 178 -5.44 1.91 6.10
N SER A 179 -4.83 0.86 6.63
CA SER A 179 -3.49 0.47 6.20
C SER A 179 -3.60 -0.37 4.93
N CYS A 180 -2.80 -0.03 3.93
CA CYS A 180 -2.79 -0.68 2.62
C CYS A 180 -1.38 -1.16 2.27
N PRO A 181 -0.87 -2.23 2.93
CA PRO A 181 0.48 -2.73 2.66
C PRO A 181 0.69 -3.20 1.22
N SER A 182 -0.36 -3.37 0.40
CA SER A 182 -0.18 -3.69 -1.01
C SER A 182 -1.32 -3.22 -1.91
N TYR A 183 -1.20 -2.04 -2.48
CA TYR A 183 -2.11 -1.55 -3.54
C TYR A 183 -2.13 -2.48 -4.76
N THR A 184 -0.99 -3.05 -5.13
CA THR A 184 -0.89 -3.97 -6.27
C THR A 184 -1.65 -5.28 -6.04
N ARG A 185 -1.60 -5.82 -4.83
CA ARG A 185 -2.39 -7.01 -4.47
C ARG A 185 -3.88 -6.74 -4.62
N LEU A 186 -4.35 -5.61 -4.08
CA LEU A 186 -5.75 -5.19 -4.17
C LEU A 186 -6.21 -5.02 -5.63
N ALA A 187 -5.42 -4.34 -6.45
CA ALA A 187 -5.75 -4.12 -7.85
C ALA A 187 -5.80 -5.43 -8.65
N ARG A 188 -4.86 -6.35 -8.40
CA ARG A 188 -4.84 -7.67 -9.06
C ARG A 188 -6.02 -8.53 -8.65
N ASP A 189 -6.38 -8.54 -7.37
CA ASP A 189 -7.55 -9.25 -6.86
C ASP A 189 -8.83 -8.72 -7.51
N ALA A 190 -9.04 -7.41 -7.49
CA ALA A 190 -10.17 -6.75 -8.12
C ALA A 190 -10.23 -7.00 -9.63
N GLY A 191 -9.09 -6.89 -10.32
CA GLY A 191 -9.01 -7.19 -11.75
C GLY A 191 -9.34 -8.64 -12.08
N SER A 192 -8.93 -9.59 -11.23
CA SER A 192 -9.26 -11.00 -11.35
C SER A 192 -10.76 -11.25 -11.16
N GLY A 193 -11.35 -10.68 -10.11
CA GLY A 193 -12.78 -10.77 -9.84
C GLY A 193 -13.63 -10.22 -10.97
N ARG A 194 -13.31 -9.00 -11.46
CA ARG A 194 -13.98 -8.36 -12.60
C ARG A 194 -13.88 -9.19 -13.88
N ARG A 195 -12.68 -9.72 -14.14
CA ARG A 195 -12.46 -10.59 -15.32
C ARG A 195 -13.29 -11.85 -15.23
N TRP A 196 -13.30 -12.51 -14.08
CA TRP A 196 -14.12 -13.70 -13.86
C TRP A 196 -15.61 -13.40 -14.09
N ASN A 197 -16.13 -12.34 -13.50
CA ASN A 197 -17.53 -11.93 -13.63
C ASN A 197 -17.92 -11.64 -15.10
N ARG A 198 -17.02 -11.01 -15.85
CA ARG A 198 -17.23 -10.73 -17.29
C ARG A 198 -17.40 -12.01 -18.10
N PHE A 199 -16.63 -13.05 -17.80
CA PHE A 199 -16.68 -14.31 -18.55
C PHE A 199 -17.66 -15.32 -17.98
N HIS A 200 -18.31 -15.02 -16.85
CA HIS A 200 -19.30 -15.88 -16.21
C HIS A 200 -20.58 -15.09 -15.87
N PRO A 201 -21.27 -14.48 -16.85
CA PRO A 201 -22.37 -13.54 -16.58
C PRO A 201 -23.60 -14.20 -15.94
N LEU A 202 -23.72 -15.53 -16.03
CA LEU A 202 -24.83 -16.31 -15.44
C LEU A 202 -24.47 -16.93 -14.06
N LYS A 203 -23.25 -16.71 -13.56
CA LYS A 203 -22.85 -17.17 -12.26
C LYS A 203 -22.96 -16.06 -11.21
N THR A 204 -23.05 -16.43 -9.94
CA THR A 204 -22.99 -15.48 -8.83
C THR A 204 -21.69 -14.66 -8.95
N PRO A 205 -21.78 -13.33 -9.00
CA PRO A 205 -20.58 -12.50 -9.11
C PRO A 205 -19.62 -12.72 -7.97
N ARG A 206 -18.32 -12.80 -8.28
CA ARG A 206 -17.26 -12.81 -7.27
C ARG A 206 -17.04 -11.41 -6.76
N SER A 207 -16.91 -11.28 -5.44
CA SER A 207 -16.39 -10.09 -4.79
C SER A 207 -14.87 -10.11 -4.76
N TRP A 208 -14.28 -9.04 -4.28
CA TRP A 208 -12.84 -8.89 -4.06
C TRP A 208 -12.60 -8.07 -2.80
N HIS A 209 -11.43 -8.25 -2.19
CA HIS A 209 -11.15 -7.72 -0.86
C HIS A 209 -11.38 -6.22 -0.71
N LEU A 210 -10.93 -5.40 -1.68
CA LEU A 210 -11.16 -3.96 -1.67
C LEU A 210 -12.66 -3.60 -1.60
N ARG A 211 -13.50 -4.29 -2.36
CA ARG A 211 -14.96 -4.07 -2.35
C ARG A 211 -15.58 -4.51 -1.03
N ASP A 212 -15.10 -5.63 -0.48
CA ASP A 212 -15.59 -6.15 0.80
C ASP A 212 -15.25 -5.20 1.95
N CYS A 213 -14.07 -4.54 1.88
CA CYS A 213 -13.62 -3.55 2.85
C CYS A 213 -14.36 -2.21 2.73
N LEU A 214 -14.44 -1.65 1.52
CA LEU A 214 -15.01 -0.33 1.29
C LEU A 214 -16.53 -0.35 1.04
N GLY A 215 -17.09 -1.49 0.69
CA GLY A 215 -18.48 -1.60 0.29
C GLY A 215 -18.79 -0.90 -1.03
N GLU A 216 -20.07 -0.68 -1.31
CA GLU A 216 -20.56 -0.01 -2.53
C GLU A 216 -20.81 1.49 -2.33
N GLY A 217 -20.43 2.03 -1.17
CA GLY A 217 -20.62 3.45 -0.86
C GLY A 217 -19.76 4.38 -1.74
N HIS A 218 -20.28 5.58 -1.98
CA HIS A 218 -19.63 6.61 -2.79
C HIS A 218 -18.78 7.60 -1.96
N ASP A 219 -18.35 7.20 -0.77
CA ASP A 219 -17.49 8.04 0.06
C ASP A 219 -16.20 8.40 -0.72
N ALA A 220 -15.70 9.61 -0.52
CA ALA A 220 -14.44 10.02 -1.10
C ALA A 220 -13.28 9.19 -0.51
N VAL A 221 -12.38 8.75 -1.35
CA VAL A 221 -11.19 7.95 -0.98
C VAL A 221 -9.93 8.71 -1.37
N VAL A 222 -9.03 8.91 -0.40
CA VAL A 222 -7.69 9.45 -0.63
C VAL A 222 -6.67 8.35 -0.33
N ALA A 223 -5.94 7.90 -1.33
CA ALA A 223 -4.95 6.83 -1.23
C ALA A 223 -3.53 7.40 -1.33
N VAL A 224 -2.71 7.13 -0.33
CA VAL A 224 -1.39 7.75 -0.14
C VAL A 224 -0.30 6.69 -0.10
N THR A 225 0.76 6.91 -0.85
CA THR A 225 1.92 6.02 -0.90
C THR A 225 3.23 6.80 -0.83
N GLY A 226 4.26 6.22 -0.22
CA GLY A 226 5.64 6.72 -0.28
C GLY A 226 6.31 6.49 -1.64
N TYR A 227 5.70 5.71 -2.51
CA TYR A 227 6.11 5.46 -3.88
C TYR A 227 5.49 6.47 -4.87
N PRO A 228 5.79 6.39 -6.18
CA PRO A 228 5.10 7.17 -7.19
C PRO A 228 3.58 6.96 -7.14
N GLN A 229 2.84 8.03 -7.42
CA GLN A 229 1.37 8.07 -7.41
C GLN A 229 0.74 6.90 -8.19
N ALA A 230 1.38 6.46 -9.26
CA ALA A 230 0.93 5.34 -10.09
C ALA A 230 0.69 4.04 -9.29
N VAL A 231 1.36 3.87 -8.14
CA VAL A 231 1.17 2.70 -7.26
C VAL A 231 -0.20 2.70 -6.60
N ALA A 232 -0.66 3.84 -6.09
CA ALA A 232 -2.00 3.97 -5.53
C ALA A 232 -3.09 4.11 -6.61
N GLU A 233 -2.74 4.71 -7.74
CA GLU A 233 -3.64 4.96 -8.87
C GLU A 233 -4.25 3.69 -9.46
N GLN A 234 -3.62 2.53 -9.28
CA GLN A 234 -4.15 1.23 -9.70
C GLN A 234 -5.54 0.93 -9.17
N LEU A 235 -5.94 1.54 -8.04
CA LEU A 235 -7.26 1.29 -7.44
C LEU A 235 -8.38 2.11 -8.06
N ARG A 236 -8.10 3.15 -8.84
CA ARG A 236 -9.11 4.10 -9.35
C ARG A 236 -10.32 3.43 -9.99
N GLU A 237 -10.10 2.44 -10.86
CA GLU A 237 -11.20 1.74 -11.54
C GLU A 237 -12.01 0.82 -10.63
N HIS A 238 -11.54 0.57 -9.41
CA HIS A 238 -12.12 -0.40 -8.49
C HIS A 238 -12.82 0.25 -7.31
N VAL A 239 -12.73 1.58 -7.18
CA VAL A 239 -13.38 2.39 -6.15
C VAL A 239 -14.59 3.10 -6.77
N PRO A 240 -15.81 2.88 -6.25
CA PRO A 240 -17.02 3.44 -6.87
C PRO A 240 -17.18 4.94 -6.66
N GLY A 241 -16.56 5.50 -5.61
CA GLY A 241 -16.63 6.92 -5.27
C GLY A 241 -15.53 7.77 -5.89
N ARG A 242 -15.43 9.00 -5.44
CA ARG A 242 -14.35 9.90 -5.84
C ARG A 242 -13.03 9.39 -5.25
N PHE A 243 -12.04 9.21 -6.11
CA PHE A 243 -10.75 8.67 -5.76
C PHE A 243 -9.62 9.64 -6.07
N VAL A 244 -8.78 9.92 -5.08
CA VAL A 244 -7.58 10.74 -5.19
C VAL A 244 -6.37 9.90 -4.79
N ALA A 245 -5.39 9.77 -5.67
CA ALA A 245 -4.11 9.14 -5.36
C ALA A 245 -3.05 10.22 -5.10
N LEU A 246 -2.21 10.01 -4.08
CA LEU A 246 -1.07 10.85 -3.74
C LEU A 246 0.18 9.98 -3.65
N GLY A 247 1.23 10.41 -4.30
CA GLY A 247 2.53 9.76 -4.28
C GLY A 247 3.65 10.71 -3.90
N ALA A 248 4.79 10.13 -3.57
CA ALA A 248 5.97 10.90 -3.21
C ALA A 248 6.62 11.62 -4.40
N ASP A 249 6.29 11.23 -5.63
CA ASP A 249 6.70 11.87 -6.87
C ASP A 249 5.91 13.13 -7.21
N SER A 250 4.81 13.37 -6.50
CA SER A 250 3.99 14.56 -6.70
C SER A 250 4.60 15.74 -5.94
N ALA A 251 5.20 16.67 -6.65
CA ALA A 251 5.65 17.93 -6.09
C ALA A 251 4.45 18.84 -5.87
N ALA A 252 4.16 19.16 -4.62
CA ALA A 252 3.20 20.19 -4.30
C ALA A 252 3.84 21.58 -4.45
N PRO A 253 3.04 22.64 -4.67
CA PRO A 253 3.54 24.01 -4.64
C PRO A 253 4.38 24.27 -3.38
N GLN A 254 5.38 25.13 -3.47
CA GLN A 254 6.30 25.51 -2.38
C GLN A 254 7.23 24.39 -1.87
N GLY A 255 7.42 23.30 -2.63
CA GLY A 255 8.40 22.25 -2.32
C GLY A 255 8.02 21.32 -1.15
N LYS A 256 6.80 21.44 -0.60
CA LYS A 256 6.31 20.46 0.39
C LYS A 256 5.94 19.15 -0.32
N PRO A 257 6.23 17.99 0.28
CA PRO A 257 5.77 16.70 -0.27
C PRO A 257 4.24 16.65 -0.36
N ALA A 258 3.70 16.18 -1.47
CA ALA A 258 2.24 16.01 -1.65
C ALA A 258 1.62 15.01 -0.64
N ILE A 259 2.47 14.17 -0.05
CA ILE A 259 2.09 13.20 0.98
C ILE A 259 2.18 13.75 2.41
N SER A 260 2.41 15.07 2.60
CA SER A 260 2.36 15.68 3.93
C SER A 260 0.93 15.68 4.49
N PRO A 261 0.76 15.64 5.82
CA PRO A 261 -0.57 15.62 6.45
C PRO A 261 -1.47 16.76 5.99
N GLU A 262 -0.92 17.96 5.83
CA GLU A 262 -1.65 19.14 5.42
C GLU A 262 -2.17 19.03 3.98
N TRP A 263 -1.37 18.52 3.05
CA TRP A 263 -1.82 18.29 1.68
C TRP A 263 -2.84 17.16 1.60
N ILE A 264 -2.72 16.11 2.41
CA ILE A 264 -3.75 15.05 2.50
C ILE A 264 -5.08 15.66 2.97
N VAL A 265 -5.06 16.54 3.97
CA VAL A 265 -6.26 17.28 4.43
C VAL A 265 -6.87 18.10 3.30
N VAL A 266 -6.06 18.88 2.59
CA VAL A 266 -6.53 19.71 1.47
C VAL A 266 -7.17 18.83 0.38
N GLN A 267 -6.54 17.71 0.01
CA GLN A 267 -7.10 16.81 -1.00
C GLN A 267 -8.40 16.12 -0.53
N ALA A 268 -8.49 15.77 0.75
CA ALA A 268 -9.73 15.23 1.32
C ALA A 268 -10.87 16.26 1.29
N LEU A 269 -10.60 17.50 1.70
CA LEU A 269 -11.59 18.58 1.62
C LEU A 269 -11.98 18.91 0.18
N THR A 270 -11.03 18.87 -0.75
CA THR A 270 -11.30 19.04 -2.18
C THR A 270 -12.24 17.95 -2.69
N ALA A 271 -11.95 16.68 -2.37
CA ALA A 271 -12.77 15.56 -2.79
C ALA A 271 -14.21 15.63 -2.25
N LEU A 272 -14.37 16.08 -0.99
CA LEU A 272 -15.70 16.30 -0.40
C LEU A 272 -16.43 17.48 -1.03
N ALA A 273 -15.74 18.59 -1.32
CA ALA A 273 -16.33 19.75 -1.96
C ALA A 273 -16.80 19.46 -3.39
N GLU A 274 -15.95 18.80 -4.17
CA GLU A 274 -16.28 18.37 -5.53
C GLU A 274 -17.37 17.28 -5.56
N GLY A 275 -17.52 16.52 -4.46
CA GLY A 275 -18.63 15.58 -4.25
C GLY A 275 -19.91 16.24 -3.77
N GLY A 276 -19.94 17.56 -3.57
CA GLY A 276 -21.09 18.31 -3.09
C GLY A 276 -21.41 18.11 -1.60
N GLN A 277 -20.54 17.42 -0.85
CA GLN A 277 -20.72 17.15 0.58
C GLN A 277 -20.21 18.30 1.47
N LEU A 278 -19.43 19.21 0.90
CA LEU A 278 -18.85 20.37 1.57
C LEU A 278 -18.81 21.56 0.63
N SER A 279 -18.88 22.80 1.18
CA SER A 279 -18.60 24.00 0.40
C SER A 279 -17.09 24.19 0.21
N TYR A 280 -16.66 25.08 -0.69
CA TYR A 280 -15.25 25.38 -0.92
C TYR A 280 -14.61 26.28 0.16
N GLU A 281 -15.39 26.83 1.11
CA GLU A 281 -14.85 27.71 2.17
C GLU A 281 -13.86 26.99 3.11
N PRO A 282 -14.13 25.77 3.63
CA PRO A 282 -13.13 25.03 4.41
C PRO A 282 -11.83 24.77 3.66
N LEU A 283 -11.89 24.56 2.33
CA LEU A 283 -10.70 24.38 1.51
C LEU A 283 -9.84 25.65 1.47
N LYS A 284 -10.44 26.83 1.26
CA LYS A 284 -9.71 28.10 1.29
C LYS A 284 -9.06 28.35 2.64
N LEU A 285 -9.81 28.12 3.72
CA LEU A 285 -9.31 28.24 5.08
C LEU A 285 -8.16 27.27 5.38
N ALA A 286 -8.22 26.04 4.87
CA ALA A 286 -7.16 25.04 5.03
C ALA A 286 -5.87 25.50 4.33
N LEU A 287 -5.96 25.97 3.09
CA LEU A 287 -4.81 26.49 2.35
C LEU A 287 -4.13 27.65 3.10
N GLN A 288 -4.91 28.57 3.66
CA GLN A 288 -4.40 29.69 4.47
C GLN A 288 -3.79 29.20 5.80
N ARG A 289 -4.52 28.34 6.53
CA ARG A 289 -4.10 27.83 7.85
C ARG A 289 -2.76 27.10 7.77
N TYR A 290 -2.58 26.27 6.76
CA TYR A 290 -1.38 25.48 6.57
C TYR A 290 -0.30 26.18 5.75
N ARG A 291 -0.53 27.43 5.34
CA ARG A 291 0.39 28.25 4.53
C ARG A 291 0.83 27.52 3.26
N LEU A 292 -0.16 27.03 2.52
CA LEU A 292 0.05 26.28 1.29
C LEU A 292 -0.19 27.11 0.02
N VAL A 293 -0.54 28.38 0.19
CA VAL A 293 -0.67 29.44 -0.82
C VAL A 293 -0.03 30.71 -0.29
#